data_98a1099dd06c79c26b2122375d0fefba
#
_entry.id   98a1099dd06c79c26b2122375d0fefba
#
_cell.length_a   1.000
_cell.length_b   1.000
_cell.length_c   1.000
_cell.angle_alpha   90.00
_cell.angle_beta   90.00
_cell.angle_gamma   90.00
#
_symmetry.space_group_name_H-M   'P 1'
#
loop_
_entity.id
_entity.type
_entity.pdbx_description
1 polymer ?
#
loop_
_entity_poly.entity_id
_entity_poly.type
_entity_poly.pdbx_seq_one_letter_code
_entity_poly.pdbx_strand_id
1 'polypeptide(L)'
;MEKFVLADGVLWVAKGAKSSAALWLHGPEMREHDLEKGFDELVRAVGPAEGFKLVGCGRLIQKIEQWCRQRGYPVLNQAIRNGMFEARFSSRDCKILVAKRLRVLIVDDSKTIRTLLAKVLSSDPGIEVVGTCDRPSEALQAMARLKPNVMTLDLEMPEKDGITLLREFLPRFPIPTVIVSAIRREDGPRILEALEAGAVDYVQKPDAKNLPEISSLLIEKVKAAGGARVAPTSSQMKVPAATKNGGLDLSRLIAIGSSTGGTEALRILLTQLPEEIPPIVITQHIPAIFSKAFADRMNSLCPFHVCEAVDGQEVLPGNVYIAPGGRQMKLRGRSNGRIFIEINDSPPVCRHKPSVDYLFQSVAETCGKRSIGIILTGMGADGAEGLLRMKKAGARTIAQSEETCAVFGMPREAIALGAADEILGIEEVAEKLIQWLGHHWSAA
;
A
#
# COMPACT_ATOMS: atom_id res chain seq x y z
N MET A 1 18.64 0.57 -18.45
CA MET A 1 18.30 -0.54 -17.50
C MET A 1 17.62 -1.63 -18.32
N GLU A 2 18.29 -2.74 -18.57
CA GLU A 2 17.74 -3.82 -19.37
C GLU A 2 16.67 -4.58 -18.58
N LYS A 3 15.52 -4.83 -19.22
CA LYS A 3 14.44 -5.66 -18.67
C LYS A 3 14.85 -7.12 -18.75
N PHE A 4 15.12 -7.75 -17.63
CA PHE A 4 15.28 -9.19 -17.55
C PHE A 4 13.93 -9.85 -17.24
N VAL A 5 13.45 -10.70 -18.14
CA VAL A 5 12.30 -11.60 -17.90
C VAL A 5 12.88 -12.87 -17.32
N LEU A 6 12.56 -13.18 -16.07
CA LEU A 6 13.08 -14.34 -15.36
C LEU A 6 12.07 -15.49 -15.41
N ALA A 7 12.38 -16.54 -16.18
CA ALA A 7 11.86 -17.88 -15.94
C ALA A 7 12.82 -18.58 -14.96
N ASP A 8 12.33 -19.47 -14.11
CA ASP A 8 13.04 -20.19 -13.03
C ASP A 8 14.59 -20.26 -13.12
N GLY A 9 15.27 -19.31 -12.46
CA GLY A 9 16.75 -19.23 -12.48
C GLY A 9 17.30 -18.24 -11.46
N VAL A 10 18.62 -18.19 -11.31
CA VAL A 10 19.34 -17.25 -10.43
C VAL A 10 20.22 -16.34 -11.28
N LEU A 11 20.08 -15.04 -11.12
CA LEU A 11 20.92 -14.03 -11.73
C LEU A 11 21.88 -13.44 -10.69
N TRP A 12 23.17 -13.60 -10.93
CA TRP A 12 24.22 -12.92 -10.19
C TRP A 12 24.61 -11.63 -10.92
N VAL A 13 24.57 -10.50 -10.23
CA VAL A 13 25.07 -9.24 -10.78
C VAL A 13 26.14 -8.70 -9.83
N ALA A 14 27.33 -8.56 -10.32
CA ALA A 14 28.42 -7.90 -9.62
C ALA A 14 28.69 -6.54 -10.25
N LYS A 15 28.86 -5.51 -9.41
CA LYS A 15 29.22 -4.17 -9.82
C LYS A 15 30.54 -3.80 -9.14
N GLY A 16 31.63 -3.73 -9.92
CA GLY A 16 32.92 -3.22 -9.50
C GLY A 16 33.10 -1.75 -9.86
N ALA A 17 34.14 -1.11 -9.35
CA ALA A 17 34.46 0.30 -9.59
C ALA A 17 34.66 0.66 -11.10
N LYS A 18 35.04 -0.30 -11.93
CA LYS A 18 35.32 -0.10 -13.36
C LYS A 18 34.55 -1.00 -14.31
N SER A 19 33.85 -2.03 -13.82
CA SER A 19 33.12 -3.01 -14.64
C SER A 19 31.92 -3.59 -13.92
N SER A 20 30.95 -4.05 -14.68
CA SER A 20 29.80 -4.84 -14.17
C SER A 20 29.73 -6.16 -14.94
N ALA A 21 29.52 -7.25 -14.24
CA ALA A 21 29.30 -8.55 -14.86
C ALA A 21 27.99 -9.15 -14.33
N ALA A 22 27.29 -9.90 -15.16
CA ALA A 22 26.11 -10.64 -14.79
C ALA A 22 26.28 -12.09 -15.24
N LEU A 23 26.00 -13.02 -14.34
CA LEU A 23 25.99 -14.45 -14.66
C LEU A 23 24.58 -14.98 -14.42
N TRP A 24 24.04 -15.66 -15.42
CA TRP A 24 22.74 -16.30 -15.37
C TRP A 24 22.89 -17.80 -15.27
N LEU A 25 22.29 -18.41 -14.24
CA LEU A 25 22.27 -19.86 -14.06
C LEU A 25 20.84 -20.36 -14.23
N HIS A 26 20.63 -21.26 -15.18
CA HIS A 26 19.35 -21.84 -15.56
C HIS A 26 19.19 -23.27 -15.04
N GLY A 27 18.02 -23.57 -14.45
CA GLY A 27 17.52 -24.92 -14.27
C GLY A 27 16.86 -25.23 -12.93
N PRO A 28 15.85 -26.12 -12.91
CA PRO A 28 15.14 -26.53 -11.71
C PRO A 28 15.97 -27.40 -10.74
N GLU A 29 17.10 -27.94 -11.17
CA GLU A 29 17.97 -28.87 -10.42
C GLU A 29 19.37 -28.32 -10.16
N MET A 30 19.51 -27.03 -9.89
CA MET A 30 20.82 -26.42 -9.64
C MET A 30 21.47 -27.03 -8.39
N ARG A 31 22.69 -27.57 -8.53
CA ARG A 31 23.47 -28.14 -7.44
C ARG A 31 24.30 -27.06 -6.77
N GLU A 32 24.69 -27.30 -5.51
CA GLU A 32 25.54 -26.39 -4.74
C GLU A 32 26.85 -26.05 -5.45
N HIS A 33 27.43 -27.04 -6.15
CA HIS A 33 28.63 -26.88 -6.97
C HIS A 33 28.46 -25.91 -8.14
N ASP A 34 27.27 -25.83 -8.76
CA ASP A 34 27.00 -24.92 -9.88
C ASP A 34 26.92 -23.47 -9.39
N LEU A 35 26.40 -23.26 -8.17
CA LEU A 35 26.40 -21.95 -7.50
C LEU A 35 27.82 -21.49 -7.16
N GLU A 36 28.66 -22.40 -6.66
CA GLU A 36 30.06 -22.12 -6.34
C GLU A 36 30.85 -21.70 -7.59
N LYS A 37 30.73 -22.47 -8.65
CA LYS A 37 31.41 -22.22 -9.91
C LYS A 37 31.00 -20.88 -10.50
N GLY A 38 29.67 -20.60 -10.51
CA GLY A 38 29.16 -19.32 -11.01
C GLY A 38 29.62 -18.13 -10.19
N PHE A 39 29.67 -18.26 -8.87
CA PHE A 39 30.19 -17.21 -7.99
C PHE A 39 31.68 -16.96 -8.22
N ASP A 40 32.48 -18.01 -8.29
CA ASP A 40 33.92 -17.89 -8.53
C ASP A 40 34.25 -17.30 -9.92
N GLU A 41 33.44 -17.61 -10.94
CA GLU A 41 33.54 -16.99 -12.26
C GLU A 41 33.21 -15.50 -12.23
N LEU A 42 32.17 -15.10 -11.47
CA LEU A 42 31.77 -13.72 -11.30
C LEU A 42 32.85 -12.90 -10.55
N VAL A 43 33.39 -13.44 -9.47
CA VAL A 43 34.46 -12.82 -8.69
C VAL A 43 35.72 -12.64 -9.55
N ARG A 44 36.06 -13.62 -10.40
CA ARG A 44 37.21 -13.51 -11.33
C ARG A 44 36.98 -12.46 -12.40
N ALA A 45 35.75 -12.33 -12.92
CA ALA A 45 35.43 -11.38 -13.98
C ALA A 45 35.41 -9.93 -13.53
N VAL A 46 35.08 -9.66 -12.24
CA VAL A 46 34.85 -8.30 -11.73
C VAL A 46 35.96 -7.83 -10.78
N GLY A 47 36.80 -8.76 -10.31
CA GLY A 47 37.81 -8.47 -9.29
C GLY A 47 37.17 -8.25 -7.89
N PRO A 48 37.90 -7.66 -6.93
CA PRO A 48 37.35 -7.36 -5.60
C PRO A 48 36.22 -6.32 -5.74
N ALA A 49 34.99 -6.81 -5.71
CA ALA A 49 33.81 -6.02 -5.92
C ALA A 49 33.34 -5.40 -4.59
N GLU A 50 32.87 -4.17 -4.64
CA GLU A 50 32.30 -3.46 -3.47
C GLU A 50 30.99 -4.10 -2.97
N GLY A 51 30.40 -5.01 -3.73
CA GLY A 51 29.22 -5.80 -3.35
C GLY A 51 28.62 -6.59 -4.50
N PHE A 52 27.84 -7.60 -4.18
CA PHE A 52 27.11 -8.44 -5.11
C PHE A 52 25.62 -8.26 -4.91
N LYS A 53 24.89 -8.26 -6.01
CA LYS A 53 23.43 -8.28 -6.01
C LYS A 53 22.96 -9.61 -6.57
N LEU A 54 22.11 -10.31 -5.83
CA LEU A 54 21.51 -11.56 -6.22
C LEU A 54 20.01 -11.39 -6.37
N VAL A 55 19.47 -11.86 -7.50
CA VAL A 55 18.04 -11.84 -7.79
C VAL A 55 17.62 -13.26 -8.16
N GLY A 56 16.61 -13.80 -7.47
CA GLY A 56 16.14 -15.17 -7.72
C GLY A 56 14.75 -15.46 -7.17
N CYS A 57 14.17 -16.61 -7.50
CA CYS A 57 12.87 -17.03 -6.99
C CYS A 57 12.97 -17.85 -5.70
N GLY A 58 11.88 -17.81 -4.87
CA GLY A 58 11.85 -18.12 -3.44
C GLY A 58 12.41 -19.47 -2.95
N ARG A 59 12.43 -20.54 -3.77
CA ARG A 59 12.88 -21.87 -3.29
C ARG A 59 14.39 -22.04 -3.19
N LEU A 60 15.15 -21.32 -4.00
CA LEU A 60 16.63 -21.37 -4.02
C LEU A 60 17.27 -20.44 -2.98
N ILE A 61 16.55 -19.45 -2.52
CA ILE A 61 17.05 -18.39 -1.63
C ILE A 61 17.56 -18.92 -0.32
N GLN A 62 16.83 -19.82 0.34
CA GLN A 62 17.25 -20.39 1.62
C GLN A 62 18.58 -21.15 1.50
N LYS A 63 18.79 -21.89 0.40
CA LYS A 63 20.06 -22.59 0.14
C LYS A 63 21.21 -21.62 -0.10
N ILE A 64 20.96 -20.56 -0.87
CA ILE A 64 21.98 -19.53 -1.15
C ILE A 64 22.32 -18.73 0.09
N GLU A 65 21.34 -18.38 0.90
CA GLU A 65 21.54 -17.67 2.16
C GLU A 65 22.36 -18.52 3.16
N GLN A 66 22.05 -19.80 3.27
CA GLN A 66 22.79 -20.75 4.08
C GLN A 66 24.23 -20.90 3.58
N TRP A 67 24.42 -21.02 2.28
CA TRP A 67 25.76 -21.13 1.64
C TRP A 67 26.58 -19.86 1.84
N CYS A 68 26.00 -18.66 1.66
CA CYS A 68 26.68 -17.39 1.91
C CYS A 68 27.10 -17.23 3.39
N ARG A 69 26.23 -17.63 4.32
CA ARG A 69 26.53 -17.60 5.76
C ARG A 69 27.68 -18.54 6.13
N GLN A 70 27.69 -19.75 5.57
CA GLN A 70 28.76 -20.75 5.82
C GLN A 70 30.13 -20.27 5.34
N ARG A 71 30.17 -19.41 4.30
CA ARG A 71 31.41 -18.86 3.72
C ARG A 71 31.77 -17.48 4.24
N GLY A 72 31.06 -16.96 5.22
CA GLY A 72 31.36 -15.66 5.85
C GLY A 72 31.01 -14.45 4.99
N TYR A 73 30.06 -14.57 4.04
CA TYR A 73 29.54 -13.46 3.27
C TYR A 73 28.27 -12.91 3.96
N PRO A 74 28.33 -11.78 4.67
CA PRO A 74 27.16 -11.20 5.30
C PRO A 74 26.19 -10.64 4.27
N VAL A 75 24.91 -10.95 4.43
CA VAL A 75 23.83 -10.35 3.63
C VAL A 75 23.60 -8.94 4.13
N LEU A 76 23.86 -7.94 3.29
CA LEU A 76 23.74 -6.52 3.64
C LEU A 76 22.30 -6.00 3.58
N ASN A 77 21.50 -6.51 2.65
CA ASN A 77 20.12 -6.10 2.48
C ASN A 77 19.34 -7.19 1.76
N GLN A 78 18.09 -7.41 2.17
CA GLN A 78 17.16 -8.34 1.54
C GLN A 78 15.87 -7.61 1.19
N ALA A 79 15.38 -7.79 -0.02
CA ALA A 79 14.07 -7.28 -0.42
C ALA A 79 13.37 -8.30 -1.33
N ILE A 80 12.07 -8.50 -1.14
CA ILE A 80 11.24 -9.23 -2.08
C ILE A 80 10.55 -8.18 -2.96
N ARG A 81 10.83 -8.21 -4.26
CA ARG A 81 10.20 -7.33 -5.25
C ARG A 81 9.60 -8.19 -6.35
N ASN A 82 8.30 -8.02 -6.64
CA ASN A 82 7.58 -8.76 -7.69
C ASN A 82 7.72 -10.28 -7.60
N GLY A 83 7.68 -10.84 -6.38
CA GLY A 83 7.89 -12.27 -6.16
C GLY A 83 9.34 -12.74 -6.33
N MET A 84 10.26 -11.83 -6.57
CA MET A 84 11.69 -12.09 -6.67
C MET A 84 12.43 -11.58 -5.43
N PHE A 85 13.39 -12.35 -4.99
CA PHE A 85 14.28 -11.99 -3.90
C PHE A 85 15.49 -11.23 -4.44
N GLU A 86 15.81 -10.13 -3.79
CA GLU A 86 17.02 -9.37 -4.00
C GLU A 86 17.84 -9.35 -2.72
N ALA A 87 19.07 -9.83 -2.77
CA ALA A 87 20.01 -9.71 -1.67
C ALA A 87 21.30 -9.05 -2.10
N ARG A 88 21.85 -8.19 -1.26
CA ARG A 88 23.18 -7.60 -1.44
C ARG A 88 24.13 -8.20 -0.43
N PHE A 89 25.31 -8.55 -0.90
CA PHE A 89 26.40 -9.13 -0.13
C PHE A 89 27.60 -8.19 -0.15
N SER A 90 28.37 -8.19 0.93
CA SER A 90 29.60 -7.40 1.05
C SER A 90 30.85 -8.26 0.83
N SER A 91 31.92 -7.64 0.35
CA SER A 91 33.27 -8.18 0.46
C SER A 91 33.78 -8.11 1.90
N ARG A 92 34.81 -8.90 2.24
CA ARG A 92 35.30 -9.25 3.59
C ARG A 92 35.46 -8.14 4.64
N ASP A 93 35.46 -6.86 4.25
CA ASP A 93 35.78 -5.74 5.14
C ASP A 93 34.59 -4.83 5.53
N CYS A 94 33.37 -5.18 5.18
CA CYS A 94 32.21 -4.38 5.57
C CYS A 94 31.66 -4.76 6.92
N LYS A 95 31.53 -3.79 7.80
CA LYS A 95 30.75 -3.90 9.04
C LYS A 95 29.35 -4.42 8.71
N ILE A 96 28.93 -5.49 9.38
CA ILE A 96 27.59 -6.08 9.28
C ILE A 96 26.58 -4.97 9.55
N LEU A 97 25.98 -4.42 8.51
CA LEU A 97 24.73 -3.69 8.66
C LEU A 97 23.64 -4.73 8.90
N VAL A 98 23.45 -5.08 10.16
CA VAL A 98 22.29 -5.86 10.59
C VAL A 98 21.08 -5.09 10.11
N ALA A 99 20.31 -5.68 9.18
CA ALA A 99 19.04 -5.10 8.77
C ALA A 99 18.24 -4.80 10.03
N LYS A 100 17.99 -3.51 10.30
CA LYS A 100 17.39 -3.08 11.56
C LYS A 100 16.00 -3.67 11.62
N ARG A 101 15.80 -4.66 12.49
CA ARG A 101 14.48 -5.28 12.68
C ARG A 101 13.48 -4.20 13.06
N LEU A 102 12.28 -4.32 12.52
CA LEU A 102 11.18 -3.45 12.88
C LEU A 102 10.77 -3.72 14.33
N ARG A 103 10.96 -2.74 15.19
CA ARG A 103 10.71 -2.85 16.63
C ARG A 103 9.25 -2.54 16.92
N VAL A 104 8.48 -3.55 17.31
CA VAL A 104 7.02 -3.46 17.50
C VAL A 104 6.67 -3.49 18.98
N LEU A 105 5.86 -2.52 19.42
CA LEU A 105 5.20 -2.51 20.72
C LEU A 105 3.75 -2.98 20.53
N ILE A 106 3.29 -3.95 21.32
CA ILE A 106 1.91 -4.44 21.31
C ILE A 106 1.17 -3.87 22.52
N VAL A 107 0.04 -3.20 22.28
CA VAL A 107 -0.82 -2.64 23.33
C VAL A 107 -2.23 -3.20 23.17
N ASP A 108 -2.66 -4.04 24.12
CA ASP A 108 -3.95 -4.74 24.12
C ASP A 108 -4.23 -5.25 25.54
N ASP A 109 -5.43 -5.12 26.07
CA ASP A 109 -5.74 -5.53 27.44
C ASP A 109 -5.83 -7.04 27.63
N SER A 110 -6.13 -7.79 26.55
CA SER A 110 -6.24 -9.24 26.56
C SER A 110 -4.87 -9.93 26.53
N LYS A 111 -4.49 -10.62 27.59
CA LYS A 111 -3.25 -11.41 27.64
C LYS A 111 -3.17 -12.45 26.51
N THR A 112 -4.30 -13.07 26.17
CA THR A 112 -4.37 -14.09 25.11
C THR A 112 -4.04 -13.47 23.75
N ILE A 113 -4.63 -12.31 23.45
CA ILE A 113 -4.39 -11.59 22.20
C ILE A 113 -2.93 -11.09 22.13
N ARG A 114 -2.41 -10.48 23.20
CA ARG A 114 -0.99 -10.06 23.25
C ARG A 114 -0.04 -11.22 22.95
N THR A 115 -0.28 -12.39 23.56
CA THR A 115 0.54 -13.59 23.32
C THR A 115 0.45 -14.06 21.87
N LEU A 116 -0.75 -14.05 21.30
CA LEU A 116 -0.99 -14.46 19.92
C LEU A 116 -0.32 -13.49 18.93
N LEU A 117 -0.53 -12.19 19.09
CA LEU A 117 0.08 -11.16 18.26
C LEU A 117 1.61 -11.21 18.33
N ALA A 118 2.18 -11.40 19.55
CA ALA A 118 3.61 -11.54 19.73
C ALA A 118 4.16 -12.77 18.98
N LYS A 119 3.46 -13.91 19.04
CA LYS A 119 3.85 -15.14 18.32
C LYS A 119 3.78 -14.94 16.81
N VAL A 120 2.70 -14.32 16.30
CA VAL A 120 2.51 -14.04 14.87
C VAL A 120 3.59 -13.11 14.36
N LEU A 121 3.79 -11.96 15.01
CA LEU A 121 4.77 -10.96 14.58
C LEU A 121 6.21 -11.47 14.67
N SER A 122 6.55 -12.22 15.73
CA SER A 122 7.89 -12.80 15.89
C SER A 122 8.18 -13.95 14.91
N SER A 123 7.19 -14.45 14.17
CA SER A 123 7.42 -15.45 13.12
C SER A 123 8.10 -14.85 11.88
N ASP A 124 8.04 -13.53 11.70
CA ASP A 124 8.74 -12.84 10.64
C ASP A 124 10.13 -12.37 11.11
N PRO A 125 11.22 -12.79 10.45
CA PRO A 125 12.58 -12.47 10.88
C PRO A 125 12.93 -10.97 10.83
N GLY A 126 12.16 -10.17 10.08
CA GLY A 126 12.32 -8.71 9.99
C GLY A 126 11.64 -7.93 11.13
N ILE A 127 10.91 -8.64 12.04
CA ILE A 127 10.18 -8.03 13.15
C ILE A 127 10.79 -8.45 14.48
N GLU A 128 10.88 -7.51 15.40
CA GLU A 128 11.25 -7.71 16.81
C GLU A 128 10.14 -7.15 17.70
N VAL A 129 9.43 -7.99 18.43
CA VAL A 129 8.48 -7.55 19.45
C VAL A 129 9.28 -7.08 20.67
N VAL A 130 9.37 -5.77 20.88
CA VAL A 130 10.20 -5.18 21.93
C VAL A 130 9.49 -5.05 23.28
N GLY A 131 8.18 -5.22 23.30
CA GLY A 131 7.38 -5.20 24.52
C GLY A 131 5.90 -5.40 24.24
N THR A 132 5.17 -5.69 25.32
CA THR A 132 3.71 -5.78 25.35
C THR A 132 3.18 -5.02 26.56
N CYS A 133 2.11 -4.27 26.42
CA CYS A 133 1.45 -3.52 27.50
C CYS A 133 -0.01 -3.91 27.56
N ASP A 134 -0.57 -3.96 28.77
CA ASP A 134 -2.00 -4.25 28.98
C ASP A 134 -2.82 -2.99 29.30
N ARG A 135 -2.16 -1.83 29.44
CA ARG A 135 -2.79 -0.56 29.81
C ARG A 135 -2.20 0.63 29.09
N PRO A 136 -3.01 1.66 28.84
CA PRO A 136 -2.53 2.91 28.25
C PRO A 136 -1.42 3.61 29.05
N SER A 137 -1.49 3.60 30.37
CA SER A 137 -0.49 4.20 31.25
C SER A 137 0.89 3.54 31.14
N GLU A 138 0.92 2.22 30.99
CA GLU A 138 2.16 1.45 30.76
C GLU A 138 2.73 1.70 29.36
N ALA A 139 1.86 1.83 28.36
CA ALA A 139 2.27 2.06 26.97
C ALA A 139 3.09 3.34 26.81
N LEU A 140 2.70 4.46 27.44
CA LEU A 140 3.43 5.72 27.40
C LEU A 140 4.86 5.59 27.95
N GLN A 141 5.04 4.85 29.05
CA GLN A 141 6.37 4.59 29.63
C GLN A 141 7.20 3.66 28.73
N ALA A 142 6.55 2.63 28.17
CA ALA A 142 7.19 1.69 27.26
C ALA A 142 7.69 2.36 25.96
N MET A 143 6.93 3.29 25.39
CA MET A 143 7.35 4.06 24.20
C MET A 143 8.65 4.83 24.44
N ALA A 144 8.76 5.53 25.56
CA ALA A 144 9.95 6.30 25.92
C ALA A 144 11.18 5.39 26.13
N ARG A 145 10.98 4.26 26.81
CA ARG A 145 12.05 3.31 27.16
C ARG A 145 12.47 2.43 25.98
N LEU A 146 11.52 1.85 25.27
CA LEU A 146 11.77 0.83 24.26
C LEU A 146 11.97 1.41 22.85
N LYS A 147 11.54 2.64 22.60
CA LYS A 147 11.65 3.34 21.31
C LYS A 147 11.21 2.44 20.13
N PRO A 148 9.94 1.97 20.10
CA PRO A 148 9.44 1.16 19.01
C PRO A 148 9.38 1.95 17.71
N ASN A 149 9.45 1.26 16.56
CA ASN A 149 9.26 1.85 15.24
C ASN A 149 7.79 1.79 14.81
N VAL A 150 7.03 0.83 15.33
CA VAL A 150 5.60 0.61 15.06
C VAL A 150 4.93 0.16 16.33
N MET A 151 3.65 0.49 16.46
CA MET A 151 2.80 0.00 17.53
C MET A 151 1.58 -0.70 16.94
N THR A 152 1.15 -1.80 17.57
CA THR A 152 -0.21 -2.31 17.43
C THR A 152 -1.02 -1.86 18.63
N LEU A 153 -2.24 -1.37 18.41
CA LEU A 153 -3.07 -0.75 19.43
C LEU A 153 -4.51 -1.26 19.37
N ASP A 154 -4.98 -1.78 20.49
CA ASP A 154 -6.41 -2.04 20.68
C ASP A 154 -7.18 -0.75 20.96
N LEU A 155 -8.44 -0.70 20.51
CA LEU A 155 -9.33 0.42 20.78
C LEU A 155 -10.08 0.26 22.11
N GLU A 156 -10.38 -0.97 22.51
CA GLU A 156 -11.17 -1.27 23.68
C GLU A 156 -10.27 -1.68 24.86
N MET A 157 -9.90 -0.73 25.69
CA MET A 157 -9.04 -0.96 26.84
C MET A 157 -9.60 -0.30 28.10
N PRO A 158 -9.36 -0.88 29.30
CA PRO A 158 -9.63 -0.22 30.58
C PRO A 158 -8.86 1.10 30.73
N GLU A 159 -9.28 1.96 31.63
CA GLU A 159 -8.69 3.28 31.97
C GLU A 159 -8.89 4.34 30.89
N LYS A 160 -8.51 4.05 29.64
CA LYS A 160 -8.57 4.98 28.51
C LYS A 160 -8.70 4.21 27.21
N ASP A 161 -9.62 4.62 26.34
CA ASP A 161 -9.75 4.01 25.02
C ASP A 161 -8.52 4.31 24.13
N GLY A 162 -8.31 3.42 23.13
CA GLY A 162 -7.13 3.49 22.26
C GLY A 162 -7.06 4.76 21.42
N ILE A 163 -8.20 5.38 21.04
CA ILE A 163 -8.22 6.62 20.24
C ILE A 163 -7.72 7.80 21.09
N THR A 164 -8.15 7.87 22.32
CA THR A 164 -7.70 8.89 23.28
C THR A 164 -6.20 8.74 23.55
N LEU A 165 -5.72 7.51 23.72
CA LEU A 165 -4.29 7.24 23.86
C LEU A 165 -3.51 7.67 22.60
N LEU A 166 -4.02 7.35 21.41
CA LEU A 166 -3.42 7.72 20.14
C LEU A 166 -3.23 9.24 20.01
N ARG A 167 -4.29 10.01 20.29
CA ARG A 167 -4.25 11.48 20.26
C ARG A 167 -3.28 12.08 21.27
N GLU A 168 -3.08 11.42 22.41
CA GLU A 168 -2.17 11.89 23.46
C GLU A 168 -0.71 11.68 23.09
N PHE A 169 -0.34 10.53 22.54
CA PHE A 169 1.07 10.21 22.31
C PHE A 169 1.61 10.67 20.97
N LEU A 170 0.80 10.67 19.88
CA LEU A 170 1.29 10.99 18.54
C LEU A 170 2.03 12.33 18.42
N PRO A 171 1.59 13.42 19.09
CA PRO A 171 2.33 14.69 19.04
C PRO A 171 3.72 14.62 19.67
N ARG A 172 3.94 13.69 20.61
CA ARG A 172 5.22 13.53 21.34
C ARG A 172 6.06 12.40 20.78
N PHE A 173 5.40 11.34 20.36
CA PHE A 173 5.99 10.12 19.83
C PHE A 173 5.27 9.80 18.51
N PRO A 174 5.77 10.26 17.34
CA PRO A 174 5.14 9.97 16.05
C PRO A 174 5.40 8.52 15.63
N ILE A 175 4.86 7.57 16.40
CA ILE A 175 5.02 6.14 16.18
C ILE A 175 3.89 5.67 15.27
N PRO A 176 4.18 5.17 14.05
CA PRO A 176 3.18 4.59 13.19
C PRO A 176 2.40 3.49 13.91
N THR A 177 1.07 3.60 13.90
CA THR A 177 0.20 2.74 14.69
C THR A 177 -0.77 1.98 13.78
N VAL A 178 -0.83 0.66 13.96
CA VAL A 178 -1.81 -0.22 13.35
C VAL A 178 -2.84 -0.60 14.41
N ILE A 179 -4.10 -0.25 14.16
CA ILE A 179 -5.20 -0.65 15.06
C ILE A 179 -5.44 -2.15 14.93
N VAL A 180 -5.55 -2.85 16.05
CA VAL A 180 -5.92 -4.28 16.10
C VAL A 180 -7.12 -4.41 17.03
N SER A 181 -8.31 -4.53 16.48
CA SER A 181 -9.55 -4.54 17.26
C SER A 181 -10.46 -5.71 16.92
N ALA A 182 -11.31 -6.11 17.89
CA ALA A 182 -12.37 -7.09 17.68
C ALA A 182 -13.46 -6.41 16.83
N ILE A 183 -13.52 -6.78 15.55
CA ILE A 183 -14.35 -6.07 14.59
C ILE A 183 -15.79 -6.57 14.63
N ARG A 184 -16.69 -5.73 15.13
CA ARG A 184 -18.13 -5.82 14.93
C ARG A 184 -18.55 -4.80 13.87
N ARG A 185 -19.67 -5.04 13.23
CA ARG A 185 -20.23 -4.11 12.22
C ARG A 185 -20.45 -2.69 12.77
N GLU A 186 -20.68 -2.60 14.08
CA GLU A 186 -20.94 -1.37 14.84
C GLU A 186 -19.65 -0.57 15.11
N ASP A 187 -18.48 -1.19 15.00
CA ASP A 187 -17.18 -0.57 15.32
C ASP A 187 -16.59 0.24 14.14
N GLY A 188 -17.22 0.18 12.96
CA GLY A 188 -16.76 0.91 11.76
C GLY A 188 -16.47 2.38 12.01
N PRO A 189 -17.38 3.17 12.61
CA PRO A 189 -17.15 4.58 12.91
C PRO A 189 -15.95 4.82 13.83
N ARG A 190 -15.73 3.96 14.84
CA ARG A 190 -14.59 4.09 15.78
C ARG A 190 -13.25 3.83 15.11
N ILE A 191 -13.19 2.87 14.18
CA ILE A 191 -11.96 2.62 13.43
C ILE A 191 -11.64 3.78 12.50
N LEU A 192 -12.65 4.35 11.83
CA LEU A 192 -12.47 5.54 11.01
C LEU A 192 -11.99 6.73 11.86
N GLU A 193 -12.55 6.92 13.05
CA GLU A 193 -12.09 7.93 14.01
C GLU A 193 -10.62 7.70 14.43
N ALA A 194 -10.19 6.45 14.62
CA ALA A 194 -8.81 6.12 14.92
C ALA A 194 -7.87 6.45 13.74
N LEU A 195 -8.29 6.18 12.49
CA LEU A 195 -7.53 6.54 11.29
C LEU A 195 -7.43 8.07 11.13
N GLU A 196 -8.52 8.80 11.36
CA GLU A 196 -8.52 10.29 11.40
C GLU A 196 -7.65 10.85 12.54
N ALA A 197 -7.54 10.12 13.65
CA ALA A 197 -6.64 10.47 14.75
C ALA A 197 -5.16 10.19 14.47
N GLY A 198 -4.84 9.60 13.30
CA GLY A 198 -3.47 9.37 12.83
C GLY A 198 -2.99 7.92 12.88
N ALA A 199 -3.88 6.95 13.09
CA ALA A 199 -3.52 5.55 12.85
C ALA A 199 -3.26 5.32 11.35
N VAL A 200 -2.24 4.52 11.05
CA VAL A 200 -1.82 4.25 9.66
C VAL A 200 -2.73 3.25 8.97
N ASP A 201 -3.16 2.23 9.73
CA ASP A 201 -4.00 1.16 9.21
C ASP A 201 -4.68 0.40 10.37
N TYR A 202 -5.48 -0.60 10.02
CA TYR A 202 -6.13 -1.45 11.01
C TYR A 202 -6.17 -2.91 10.55
N VAL A 203 -6.29 -3.83 11.51
CA VAL A 203 -6.41 -5.28 11.31
C VAL A 203 -7.45 -5.83 12.29
N GLN A 204 -8.25 -6.79 11.83
CA GLN A 204 -9.13 -7.54 12.73
C GLN A 204 -8.30 -8.39 13.71
N LYS A 205 -8.72 -8.47 14.98
CA LYS A 205 -8.14 -9.43 15.92
C LYS A 205 -8.27 -10.85 15.36
N PRO A 206 -7.18 -11.62 15.35
CA PRO A 206 -7.23 -13.00 14.85
C PRO A 206 -8.12 -13.88 15.74
N ASP A 207 -8.91 -14.72 15.12
CA ASP A 207 -9.67 -15.79 15.75
C ASP A 207 -9.23 -17.18 15.23
N ALA A 208 -9.75 -18.25 15.81
CA ALA A 208 -9.35 -19.61 15.45
C ALA A 208 -9.69 -19.98 13.98
N LYS A 209 -10.63 -19.29 13.34
CA LYS A 209 -11.10 -19.59 11.99
C LYS A 209 -10.29 -18.88 10.90
N ASN A 210 -9.81 -17.65 11.21
CA ASN A 210 -9.16 -16.77 10.23
C ASN A 210 -7.67 -16.56 10.51
N LEU A 211 -7.09 -17.25 11.49
CA LEU A 211 -5.73 -17.04 11.98
C LEU A 211 -4.65 -17.01 10.87
N PRO A 212 -4.60 -17.91 9.88
CA PRO A 212 -3.54 -17.88 8.87
C PRO A 212 -3.60 -16.64 7.97
N GLU A 213 -4.80 -16.26 7.55
CA GLU A 213 -5.03 -15.10 6.67
C GLU A 213 -4.72 -13.78 7.39
N ILE A 214 -5.29 -13.63 8.60
CA ILE A 214 -5.07 -12.45 9.43
C ILE A 214 -3.60 -12.33 9.87
N SER A 215 -2.91 -13.44 10.14
CA SER A 215 -1.48 -13.41 10.49
C SER A 215 -0.63 -12.82 9.35
N SER A 216 -0.87 -13.26 8.12
CA SER A 216 -0.16 -12.73 6.96
C SER A 216 -0.47 -11.24 6.75
N LEU A 217 -1.75 -10.86 6.86
CA LEU A 217 -2.20 -9.47 6.72
C LEU A 217 -1.63 -8.57 7.84
N LEU A 218 -1.58 -9.04 9.07
CA LEU A 218 -1.01 -8.30 10.21
C LEU A 218 0.48 -8.01 10.00
N ILE A 219 1.25 -9.03 9.63
CA ILE A 219 2.69 -8.87 9.34
C ILE A 219 2.89 -7.86 8.19
N GLU A 220 2.11 -7.99 7.13
CA GLU A 220 2.16 -7.11 5.97
C GLU A 220 1.88 -5.64 6.37
N LYS A 221 0.78 -5.38 7.10
CA LYS A 221 0.39 -4.04 7.53
C LYS A 221 1.36 -3.43 8.56
N VAL A 222 1.87 -4.22 9.49
CA VAL A 222 2.88 -3.76 10.45
C VAL A 222 4.19 -3.40 9.73
N LYS A 223 4.61 -4.16 8.72
CA LYS A 223 5.77 -3.81 7.90
C LYS A 223 5.54 -2.55 7.07
N ALA A 224 4.35 -2.40 6.49
CA ALA A 224 3.97 -1.19 5.77
C ALA A 224 4.01 0.04 6.70
N ALA A 225 3.40 -0.08 7.88
CA ALA A 225 3.41 0.97 8.90
C ALA A 225 4.83 1.35 9.35
N GLY A 226 5.76 0.37 9.41
CA GLY A 226 7.17 0.66 9.77
C GLY A 226 7.92 1.56 8.81
N GLY A 227 7.45 1.65 7.57
CA GLY A 227 7.94 2.61 6.58
C GLY A 227 7.07 3.84 6.43
N ALA A 228 5.95 3.91 7.19
CA ALA A 228 4.99 5.00 7.04
C ALA A 228 5.49 6.32 7.64
N ARG A 229 5.14 7.41 6.97
CA ARG A 229 5.32 8.76 7.51
C ARG A 229 4.05 9.14 8.26
N VAL A 230 4.16 9.36 9.57
CA VAL A 230 3.09 9.93 10.38
C VAL A 230 3.17 11.43 10.24
N ALA A 231 2.31 12.02 9.41
CA ALA A 231 2.20 13.47 9.35
C ALA A 231 1.39 13.96 10.58
N PRO A 232 1.80 15.05 11.23
CA PRO A 232 0.97 15.67 12.24
C PRO A 232 -0.33 16.14 11.58
N THR A 233 -1.46 15.78 12.17
CA THR A 233 -2.81 16.17 11.74
C THR A 233 -3.02 17.69 12.00
N SER A 234 -2.39 18.55 11.20
CA SER A 234 -2.61 19.99 11.28
C SER A 234 -2.34 20.69 9.96
N SER A 235 -3.37 20.78 9.15
CA SER A 235 -3.54 21.98 8.34
C SER A 235 -5.04 22.18 8.11
N GLN A 236 -5.53 23.34 8.50
CA GLN A 236 -6.77 23.88 7.95
C GLN A 236 -6.54 24.01 6.43
N MET A 237 -7.00 22.99 5.70
CA MET A 237 -6.80 22.94 4.26
C MET A 237 -7.72 24.00 3.65
N LYS A 238 -7.12 24.91 2.88
CA LYS A 238 -7.87 25.86 2.08
C LYS A 238 -8.60 25.10 0.98
N VAL A 239 -9.92 25.12 1.00
CA VAL A 239 -10.72 24.70 -0.15
C VAL A 239 -10.28 25.58 -1.33
N PRO A 240 -9.85 25.03 -2.47
CA PRO A 240 -9.54 25.82 -3.63
C PRO A 240 -10.77 26.65 -4.00
N ALA A 241 -10.59 27.95 -4.20
CA ALA A 241 -11.68 28.80 -4.65
C ALA A 241 -12.19 28.25 -5.98
N ALA A 242 -13.46 27.87 -6.03
CA ALA A 242 -14.09 27.42 -7.26
C ALA A 242 -13.75 28.40 -8.39
N THR A 243 -13.32 27.90 -9.54
CA THR A 243 -12.97 28.69 -10.71
C THR A 243 -14.17 29.58 -11.08
N LYS A 244 -13.97 30.87 -11.01
CA LYS A 244 -15.05 31.89 -11.14
C LYS A 244 -15.77 31.90 -12.47
N ASN A 245 -15.33 31.19 -13.53
CA ASN A 245 -15.95 31.19 -14.84
C ASN A 245 -15.69 29.90 -15.61
N GLY A 246 -16.54 28.92 -15.49
CA GLY A 246 -16.56 27.73 -16.34
C GLY A 246 -16.83 26.46 -15.52
N GLY A 247 -17.94 25.76 -15.79
CA GLY A 247 -18.25 24.48 -15.14
C GLY A 247 -17.23 23.41 -15.49
N LEU A 248 -17.20 22.34 -14.70
CA LEU A 248 -16.36 21.18 -14.95
C LEU A 248 -16.95 20.30 -16.07
N ASP A 249 -16.10 19.56 -16.79
CA ASP A 249 -16.54 18.56 -17.78
C ASP A 249 -17.09 17.32 -17.03
N LEU A 250 -18.39 17.33 -16.78
CA LEU A 250 -19.12 16.26 -16.08
C LEU A 250 -19.28 14.97 -16.91
N SER A 251 -18.91 14.97 -18.19
CA SER A 251 -18.98 13.81 -19.07
C SER A 251 -17.81 12.83 -18.87
N ARG A 252 -16.80 13.24 -18.10
CA ARG A 252 -15.66 12.40 -17.74
C ARG A 252 -15.96 11.49 -16.56
N LEU A 253 -15.08 10.52 -16.33
CA LEU A 253 -15.14 9.63 -15.19
C LEU A 253 -13.78 9.63 -14.48
N ILE A 254 -13.79 9.74 -13.16
CA ILE A 254 -12.59 9.62 -12.33
C ILE A 254 -12.59 8.24 -11.67
N ALA A 255 -11.48 7.51 -11.78
CA ALA A 255 -11.26 6.24 -11.11
C ALA A 255 -10.09 6.36 -10.13
N ILE A 256 -10.29 5.97 -8.87
CA ILE A 256 -9.29 6.11 -7.81
C ILE A 256 -9.03 4.76 -7.16
N GLY A 257 -7.74 4.43 -6.98
CA GLY A 257 -7.29 3.24 -6.25
C GLY A 257 -6.43 3.61 -5.06
N SER A 258 -6.66 2.95 -3.91
CA SER A 258 -5.91 3.21 -2.67
C SER A 258 -5.91 2.01 -1.71
N SER A 259 -5.01 2.04 -0.72
CA SER A 259 -4.88 0.98 0.30
C SER A 259 -4.50 1.57 1.66
N THR A 260 -3.39 1.13 2.28
CA THR A 260 -2.89 1.63 3.57
C THR A 260 -2.67 3.15 3.53
N GLY A 261 -3.28 3.87 4.46
CA GLY A 261 -3.31 5.34 4.48
C GLY A 261 -4.30 5.96 3.48
N GLY A 262 -4.96 5.12 2.66
CA GLY A 262 -5.86 5.55 1.58
C GLY A 262 -7.12 6.23 2.08
N THR A 263 -7.66 5.83 3.22
CA THR A 263 -8.87 6.45 3.80
C THR A 263 -8.65 7.93 4.10
N GLU A 264 -7.49 8.28 4.66
CA GLU A 264 -7.13 9.67 4.93
C GLU A 264 -6.79 10.43 3.63
N ALA A 265 -6.05 9.81 2.71
CA ALA A 265 -5.76 10.41 1.41
C ALA A 265 -7.04 10.71 0.61
N LEU A 266 -8.01 9.78 0.62
CA LEU A 266 -9.32 9.98 0.01
C LEU A 266 -10.11 11.11 0.70
N ARG A 267 -10.08 11.16 2.03
CA ARG A 267 -10.71 12.25 2.78
C ARG A 267 -10.13 13.61 2.37
N ILE A 268 -8.81 13.73 2.33
CA ILE A 268 -8.11 14.95 1.91
C ILE A 268 -8.52 15.35 0.49
N LEU A 269 -8.49 14.40 -0.44
CA LEU A 269 -8.82 14.65 -1.84
C LEU A 269 -10.28 15.05 -2.01
N LEU A 270 -11.22 14.24 -1.51
CA LEU A 270 -12.65 14.41 -1.77
C LEU A 270 -13.21 15.68 -1.12
N THR A 271 -12.76 16.04 0.10
CA THR A 271 -13.23 17.24 0.80
C THR A 271 -12.76 18.55 0.15
N GLN A 272 -11.81 18.51 -0.78
CA GLN A 272 -11.35 19.68 -1.54
C GLN A 272 -12.06 19.85 -2.88
N LEU A 273 -12.86 18.86 -3.33
CA LEU A 273 -13.59 18.95 -4.58
C LEU A 273 -14.87 19.80 -4.42
N PRO A 274 -15.29 20.54 -5.49
CA PRO A 274 -16.51 21.32 -5.47
C PRO A 274 -17.78 20.44 -5.47
N GLU A 275 -18.95 21.04 -5.28
CA GLU A 275 -20.23 20.34 -5.26
C GLU A 275 -20.55 19.66 -6.61
N GLU A 276 -20.28 20.33 -7.71
CA GLU A 276 -20.46 19.75 -9.06
C GLU A 276 -19.20 19.01 -9.49
N ILE A 277 -19.28 17.68 -9.53
CA ILE A 277 -18.18 16.78 -9.94
C ILE A 277 -18.64 15.80 -11.02
N PRO A 278 -17.73 15.33 -11.89
CA PRO A 278 -17.99 14.14 -12.71
C PRO A 278 -18.13 12.91 -11.80
N PRO A 279 -18.70 11.81 -12.30
CA PRO A 279 -18.78 10.59 -11.51
C PRO A 279 -17.41 10.09 -11.09
N ILE A 280 -17.28 9.65 -9.84
CA ILE A 280 -16.06 9.10 -9.26
C ILE A 280 -16.32 7.65 -8.84
N VAL A 281 -15.44 6.72 -9.22
CA VAL A 281 -15.46 5.33 -8.79
C VAL A 281 -14.19 5.02 -8.03
N ILE A 282 -14.31 4.40 -6.86
CA ILE A 282 -13.19 4.20 -5.93
C ILE A 282 -13.07 2.73 -5.54
N THR A 283 -11.86 2.20 -5.64
CA THR A 283 -11.46 0.97 -4.96
C THR A 283 -10.48 1.31 -3.85
N GLN A 284 -10.94 1.19 -2.61
CA GLN A 284 -10.12 1.19 -1.41
C GLN A 284 -10.02 -0.25 -0.91
N HIS A 285 -8.81 -0.74 -0.63
CA HIS A 285 -8.65 -2.03 0.04
C HIS A 285 -9.17 -1.94 1.47
N ILE A 286 -10.40 -2.40 1.65
CA ILE A 286 -11.15 -2.29 2.90
C ILE A 286 -12.00 -3.55 3.12
N PRO A 287 -12.09 -4.11 4.35
CA PRO A 287 -13.01 -5.19 4.65
C PRO A 287 -14.48 -4.81 4.47
N ALA A 288 -15.31 -5.82 4.16
CA ALA A 288 -16.73 -5.68 3.87
C ALA A 288 -17.52 -4.95 4.97
N ILE A 289 -17.10 -5.09 6.23
CA ILE A 289 -17.81 -4.48 7.36
C ILE A 289 -17.57 -2.96 7.48
N PHE A 290 -16.55 -2.42 6.80
CA PHE A 290 -16.17 -1.01 6.90
C PHE A 290 -16.44 -0.18 5.65
N SER A 291 -16.59 -0.80 4.48
CA SER A 291 -16.80 -0.06 3.23
C SER A 291 -18.04 0.84 3.29
N LYS A 292 -19.14 0.32 3.88
CA LYS A 292 -20.35 1.12 4.09
C LYS A 292 -20.14 2.28 5.06
N ALA A 293 -19.51 2.03 6.23
CA ALA A 293 -19.23 3.07 7.21
C ALA A 293 -18.31 4.17 6.66
N PHE A 294 -17.31 3.77 5.84
CA PHE A 294 -16.43 4.71 5.15
C PHE A 294 -17.19 5.56 4.13
N ALA A 295 -18.05 4.95 3.32
CA ALA A 295 -18.90 5.68 2.38
C ALA A 295 -19.83 6.68 3.10
N ASP A 296 -20.50 6.25 4.17
CA ASP A 296 -21.37 7.11 4.96
C ASP A 296 -20.59 8.27 5.61
N ARG A 297 -19.39 8.01 6.10
CA ARG A 297 -18.50 9.05 6.65
C ARG A 297 -18.11 10.07 5.58
N MET A 298 -17.67 9.61 4.40
CA MET A 298 -17.34 10.50 3.29
C MET A 298 -18.57 11.31 2.84
N ASN A 299 -19.74 10.69 2.78
CA ASN A 299 -20.98 11.38 2.46
C ASN A 299 -21.33 12.52 3.44
N SER A 300 -20.97 12.38 4.71
CA SER A 300 -21.16 13.42 5.71
C SER A 300 -20.17 14.61 5.62
N LEU A 301 -19.03 14.40 4.96
CA LEU A 301 -17.94 15.38 4.86
C LEU A 301 -17.90 16.10 3.52
N CYS A 302 -18.45 15.50 2.46
CA CYS A 302 -18.40 16.03 1.11
C CYS A 302 -19.70 16.74 0.72
N PRO A 303 -19.65 17.76 -0.18
CA PRO A 303 -20.85 18.48 -0.62
C PRO A 303 -21.67 17.73 -1.70
N PHE A 304 -21.17 16.61 -2.19
CA PHE A 304 -21.79 15.71 -3.18
C PHE A 304 -22.14 14.36 -2.56
N HIS A 305 -22.89 13.53 -3.27
CA HIS A 305 -23.33 12.25 -2.76
C HIS A 305 -22.21 11.17 -2.83
N VAL A 306 -21.92 10.51 -1.69
CA VAL A 306 -20.98 9.39 -1.60
C VAL A 306 -21.71 8.15 -1.09
N CYS A 307 -21.58 7.03 -1.78
CA CYS A 307 -22.21 5.78 -1.37
C CYS A 307 -21.32 4.56 -1.59
N GLU A 308 -21.59 3.51 -0.82
CA GLU A 308 -21.12 2.18 -1.20
C GLU A 308 -21.88 1.71 -2.46
N ALA A 309 -21.13 1.27 -3.46
CA ALA A 309 -21.67 0.89 -4.75
C ALA A 309 -22.54 -0.37 -4.66
N VAL A 310 -23.65 -0.40 -5.42
CA VAL A 310 -24.51 -1.57 -5.55
C VAL A 310 -24.57 -2.05 -7.01
N ASP A 311 -24.82 -3.34 -7.18
CA ASP A 311 -24.90 -3.96 -8.50
C ASP A 311 -26.02 -3.35 -9.34
N GLY A 312 -25.75 -3.09 -10.62
CA GLY A 312 -26.68 -2.47 -11.56
C GLY A 312 -26.89 -0.97 -11.38
N GLN A 313 -26.18 -0.30 -10.47
CA GLN A 313 -26.31 1.15 -10.25
C GLN A 313 -25.74 1.91 -11.44
N GLU A 314 -26.50 2.94 -11.92
CA GLU A 314 -26.02 3.82 -12.98
C GLU A 314 -24.99 4.82 -12.44
N VAL A 315 -23.94 5.04 -13.22
CA VAL A 315 -22.84 5.96 -12.88
C VAL A 315 -23.20 7.37 -13.37
N LEU A 316 -23.52 8.27 -12.45
CA LEU A 316 -24.02 9.63 -12.74
C LEU A 316 -23.11 10.72 -12.14
N PRO A 317 -23.02 11.89 -12.76
CA PRO A 317 -22.35 13.06 -12.18
C PRO A 317 -22.88 13.41 -10.78
N GLY A 318 -22.07 14.07 -9.97
CA GLY A 318 -22.40 14.42 -8.59
C GLY A 318 -22.38 13.24 -7.62
N ASN A 319 -21.87 12.08 -8.04
CA ASN A 319 -21.84 10.89 -7.21
C ASN A 319 -20.46 10.25 -7.16
N VAL A 320 -20.12 9.75 -5.98
CA VAL A 320 -18.94 8.94 -5.69
C VAL A 320 -19.37 7.53 -5.26
N TYR A 321 -18.83 6.54 -5.93
CA TYR A 321 -19.16 5.13 -5.72
C TYR A 321 -17.96 4.38 -5.16
N ILE A 322 -18.03 3.90 -3.93
CA ILE A 322 -16.97 3.14 -3.26
C ILE A 322 -17.25 1.65 -3.39
N ALA A 323 -16.27 0.89 -3.88
CA ALA A 323 -16.40 -0.55 -4.03
C ALA A 323 -16.67 -1.24 -2.67
N PRO A 324 -17.67 -2.14 -2.57
CA PRO A 324 -17.93 -2.89 -1.36
C PRO A 324 -16.76 -3.84 -1.04
N GLY A 325 -16.34 -3.88 0.21
CA GLY A 325 -15.31 -4.80 0.65
C GLY A 325 -15.72 -6.26 0.44
N GLY A 326 -14.75 -7.11 0.10
CA GLY A 326 -15.00 -8.53 -0.16
C GLY A 326 -15.69 -8.86 -1.48
N ARG A 327 -15.95 -7.86 -2.33
CA ARG A 327 -16.54 -8.04 -3.67
C ARG A 327 -15.70 -7.31 -4.70
N GLN A 328 -15.76 -7.75 -5.96
CA GLN A 328 -15.13 -7.02 -7.07
C GLN A 328 -16.13 -6.02 -7.67
N MET A 329 -15.62 -4.84 -8.04
CA MET A 329 -16.36 -3.80 -8.74
C MET A 329 -15.76 -3.54 -10.12
N LYS A 330 -16.57 -3.50 -11.15
CA LYS A 330 -16.19 -3.05 -12.50
C LYS A 330 -17.30 -2.23 -13.14
N LEU A 331 -16.98 -1.59 -14.26
CA LEU A 331 -17.93 -0.83 -15.06
C LEU A 331 -18.38 -1.60 -16.29
N ARG A 332 -19.64 -1.40 -16.67
CA ARG A 332 -20.21 -1.87 -17.92
C ARG A 332 -20.86 -0.73 -18.68
N GLY A 333 -20.41 -0.50 -19.92
CA GLY A 333 -21.10 0.39 -20.87
C GLY A 333 -22.28 -0.33 -21.53
N ARG A 334 -23.35 0.41 -21.82
CA ARG A 334 -24.45 -0.02 -22.66
C ARG A 334 -24.42 0.68 -24.02
N SER A 335 -25.12 0.14 -25.02
CA SER A 335 -25.18 0.68 -26.39
C SER A 335 -25.70 2.11 -26.48
N ASN A 336 -26.45 2.58 -25.46
CA ASN A 336 -26.93 3.96 -25.35
C ASN A 336 -25.93 4.94 -24.71
N GLY A 337 -24.69 4.52 -24.50
CA GLY A 337 -23.64 5.34 -23.87
C GLY A 337 -23.71 5.47 -22.34
N ARG A 338 -24.72 4.85 -21.69
CA ARG A 338 -24.84 4.84 -20.23
C ARG A 338 -23.87 3.84 -19.62
N ILE A 339 -23.36 4.15 -18.43
CA ILE A 339 -22.40 3.33 -17.69
C ILE A 339 -23.06 2.82 -16.41
N PHE A 340 -22.85 1.55 -16.10
CA PHE A 340 -23.40 0.89 -14.91
C PHE A 340 -22.30 0.18 -14.14
N ILE A 341 -22.47 0.12 -12.83
CA ILE A 341 -21.63 -0.65 -11.91
C ILE A 341 -22.04 -2.11 -11.96
N GLU A 342 -21.07 -3.00 -12.03
CA GLU A 342 -21.24 -4.42 -11.78
C GLU A 342 -20.45 -4.83 -10.54
N ILE A 343 -21.18 -5.35 -9.56
CA ILE A 343 -20.59 -5.95 -8.35
C ILE A 343 -20.68 -7.47 -8.47
N ASN A 344 -19.56 -8.16 -8.40
CA ASN A 344 -19.53 -9.60 -8.55
C ASN A 344 -18.57 -10.28 -7.57
N ASP A 345 -18.58 -11.62 -7.57
CA ASP A 345 -17.79 -12.45 -6.66
C ASP A 345 -16.57 -13.08 -7.35
N SER A 346 -16.05 -12.44 -8.41
CA SER A 346 -14.83 -12.88 -9.09
C SER A 346 -13.67 -13.09 -8.10
N PRO A 347 -12.75 -14.01 -8.41
CA PRO A 347 -11.57 -14.24 -7.56
C PRO A 347 -10.77 -12.98 -7.26
N PRO A 348 -10.00 -12.96 -6.16
CA PRO A 348 -9.08 -11.87 -5.88
C PRO A 348 -8.09 -11.65 -7.04
N VAL A 349 -7.86 -10.39 -7.39
CA VAL A 349 -6.81 -9.96 -8.32
C VAL A 349 -5.70 -9.32 -7.51
N CYS A 350 -4.44 -9.63 -7.77
CA CYS A 350 -3.29 -9.20 -6.95
C CYS A 350 -3.48 -9.52 -5.46
N ARG A 351 -4.22 -10.58 -5.11
CA ARG A 351 -4.65 -11.00 -3.75
C ARG A 351 -5.66 -10.08 -3.08
N HIS A 352 -6.22 -9.09 -3.79
CA HIS A 352 -7.18 -8.12 -3.26
C HIS A 352 -8.60 -8.32 -3.82
N LYS A 353 -9.58 -8.05 -2.96
CA LYS A 353 -10.99 -8.05 -3.27
C LYS A 353 -11.72 -7.08 -2.32
N PRO A 354 -12.06 -5.88 -2.80
CA PRO A 354 -11.95 -5.39 -4.19
C PRO A 354 -10.49 -5.16 -4.62
N SER A 355 -10.25 -5.22 -5.95
CA SER A 355 -8.95 -4.92 -6.56
C SER A 355 -9.02 -3.65 -7.41
N VAL A 356 -7.98 -2.84 -7.33
CA VAL A 356 -7.81 -1.61 -8.12
C VAL A 356 -7.59 -1.95 -9.59
N ASP A 357 -6.74 -2.95 -9.90
CA ASP A 357 -6.50 -3.39 -11.27
C ASP A 357 -7.79 -3.89 -11.95
N TYR A 358 -8.67 -4.58 -11.19
CA TYR A 358 -9.95 -5.06 -11.70
C TYR A 358 -10.88 -3.91 -12.11
N LEU A 359 -10.96 -2.86 -11.29
CA LEU A 359 -11.71 -1.65 -11.61
C LEU A 359 -11.08 -0.91 -12.79
N PHE A 360 -9.79 -0.58 -12.71
CA PHE A 360 -9.10 0.25 -13.71
C PHE A 360 -9.10 -0.37 -15.09
N GLN A 361 -8.98 -1.70 -15.20
CA GLN A 361 -9.12 -2.40 -16.47
C GLN A 361 -10.48 -2.12 -17.10
N SER A 362 -11.57 -2.25 -16.34
CA SER A 362 -12.93 -2.02 -16.84
C SER A 362 -13.17 -0.54 -17.21
N VAL A 363 -12.55 0.39 -16.50
CA VAL A 363 -12.59 1.83 -16.82
C VAL A 363 -11.86 2.12 -18.12
N ALA A 364 -10.68 1.52 -18.34
CA ALA A 364 -9.94 1.65 -19.59
C ALA A 364 -10.77 1.18 -20.80
N GLU A 365 -11.44 0.02 -20.66
CA GLU A 365 -12.29 -0.58 -21.71
C GLU A 365 -13.57 0.23 -21.98
N THR A 366 -14.20 0.79 -20.92
CA THR A 366 -15.51 1.44 -21.02
C THR A 366 -15.41 2.92 -21.33
N CYS A 367 -14.44 3.63 -20.74
CA CYS A 367 -14.35 5.10 -20.79
C CYS A 367 -13.17 5.61 -21.63
N GLY A 368 -12.05 4.83 -21.65
CA GLY A 368 -10.85 5.20 -22.39
C GLY A 368 -10.40 6.64 -22.12
N LYS A 369 -10.24 7.44 -23.19
CA LYS A 369 -9.80 8.85 -23.11
C LYS A 369 -10.72 9.79 -22.31
N ARG A 370 -11.94 9.36 -22.00
CA ARG A 370 -12.88 10.14 -21.17
C ARG A 370 -12.70 9.87 -19.68
N SER A 371 -11.67 9.13 -19.27
CA SER A 371 -11.41 8.87 -17.87
C SER A 371 -10.14 9.54 -17.36
N ILE A 372 -10.07 9.68 -16.04
CA ILE A 372 -8.88 10.07 -15.27
C ILE A 372 -8.63 8.96 -14.27
N GLY A 373 -7.41 8.40 -14.24
CA GLY A 373 -6.99 7.39 -13.29
C GLY A 373 -6.09 7.99 -12.21
N ILE A 374 -6.33 7.65 -10.96
CA ILE A 374 -5.54 8.13 -9.81
C ILE A 374 -5.15 6.93 -8.94
N ILE A 375 -3.87 6.80 -8.65
CA ILE A 375 -3.38 5.82 -7.70
C ILE A 375 -2.78 6.54 -6.49
N LEU A 376 -3.32 6.25 -5.31
CA LEU A 376 -2.93 6.85 -4.04
C LEU A 376 -2.13 5.87 -3.20
N THR A 377 -1.70 6.35 -2.03
CA THR A 377 -0.96 5.59 -1.02
C THR A 377 -1.50 4.18 -0.83
N GLY A 378 -0.59 3.23 -0.69
CA GLY A 378 -0.93 1.82 -0.49
C GLY A 378 0.28 0.91 -0.64
N MET A 379 0.18 -0.28 -0.06
CA MET A 379 1.20 -1.31 -0.18
C MET A 379 0.97 -2.16 -1.44
N GLY A 380 2.06 -2.71 -1.99
CA GLY A 380 2.00 -3.64 -3.13
C GLY A 380 1.97 -2.94 -4.48
N ALA A 381 1.38 -3.60 -5.47
CA ALA A 381 1.38 -3.19 -6.88
C ALA A 381 -0.02 -3.18 -7.52
N ASP A 382 -1.08 -3.52 -6.77
CA ASP A 382 -2.46 -3.52 -7.30
C ASP A 382 -2.83 -2.13 -7.81
N GLY A 383 -3.36 -2.06 -9.02
CA GLY A 383 -3.70 -0.81 -9.71
C GLY A 383 -2.60 -0.26 -10.63
N ALA A 384 -1.36 -0.73 -10.53
CA ALA A 384 -0.27 -0.21 -11.35
C ALA A 384 -0.42 -0.62 -12.84
N GLU A 385 -0.74 -1.87 -13.10
CA GLU A 385 -1.02 -2.38 -14.45
C GLU A 385 -2.33 -1.80 -15.01
N GLY A 386 -3.37 -1.69 -14.16
CA GLY A 386 -4.64 -1.09 -14.54
C GLY A 386 -4.50 0.39 -14.91
N LEU A 387 -3.72 1.16 -14.14
CA LEU A 387 -3.42 2.56 -14.45
C LEU A 387 -2.67 2.69 -15.79
N LEU A 388 -1.70 1.80 -16.04
CA LEU A 388 -1.00 1.75 -17.33
C LEU A 388 -1.96 1.45 -18.49
N ARG A 389 -2.93 0.54 -18.29
CA ARG A 389 -3.97 0.26 -19.29
C ARG A 389 -4.85 1.48 -19.53
N MET A 390 -5.27 2.19 -18.47
CA MET A 390 -6.01 3.44 -18.61
C MET A 390 -5.22 4.47 -19.41
N LYS A 391 -3.95 4.68 -19.11
CA LYS A 391 -3.05 5.58 -19.86
C LYS A 391 -2.95 5.18 -21.33
N LYS A 392 -2.75 3.89 -21.63
CA LYS A 392 -2.71 3.39 -23.02
C LYS A 392 -4.03 3.56 -23.76
N ALA A 393 -5.16 3.57 -23.05
CA ALA A 393 -6.50 3.85 -23.60
C ALA A 393 -6.78 5.36 -23.76
N GLY A 394 -5.78 6.23 -23.48
CA GLY A 394 -5.86 7.68 -23.64
C GLY A 394 -6.39 8.43 -22.41
N ALA A 395 -6.55 7.76 -21.26
CA ALA A 395 -6.86 8.43 -20.01
C ALA A 395 -5.67 9.26 -19.52
N ARG A 396 -5.93 10.33 -18.77
CA ARG A 396 -4.92 11.01 -17.96
C ARG A 396 -4.73 10.28 -16.65
N THR A 397 -3.51 10.29 -16.12
CA THR A 397 -3.19 9.49 -14.95
C THR A 397 -2.34 10.24 -13.93
N ILE A 398 -2.66 10.06 -12.65
CA ILE A 398 -1.95 10.66 -11.51
C ILE A 398 -1.49 9.55 -10.57
N ALA A 399 -0.26 9.65 -10.09
CA ALA A 399 0.23 8.89 -8.94
C ALA A 399 0.57 9.84 -7.79
N GLN A 400 0.19 9.47 -6.57
CA GLN A 400 0.57 10.23 -5.38
C GLN A 400 2.08 10.19 -5.19
N SER A 401 2.69 11.33 -4.85
CA SER A 401 4.12 11.45 -4.60
C SER A 401 4.56 10.74 -3.32
N GLU A 402 5.83 10.35 -3.26
CA GLU A 402 6.40 9.64 -2.09
C GLU A 402 6.30 10.48 -0.81
N GLU A 403 6.46 11.79 -0.93
CA GLU A 403 6.52 12.71 0.21
C GLU A 403 5.21 12.74 1.01
N THR A 404 4.07 12.54 0.34
CA THR A 404 2.74 12.61 0.95
C THR A 404 2.08 11.24 1.13
N CYS A 405 2.70 10.16 0.62
CA CYS A 405 2.22 8.81 0.84
C CYS A 405 2.47 8.37 2.29
N ALA A 406 1.46 7.80 2.95
CA ALA A 406 1.68 7.01 4.16
C ALA A 406 2.54 5.79 3.82
N VAL A 407 2.22 5.08 2.74
CA VAL A 407 2.98 3.94 2.23
C VAL A 407 3.19 4.11 0.72
N PHE A 408 4.44 4.31 0.29
CA PHE A 408 4.79 4.49 -1.13
C PHE A 408 5.06 3.14 -1.80
N GLY A 409 4.01 2.33 -1.98
CA GLY A 409 4.05 1.04 -2.66
C GLY A 409 3.32 1.07 -4.00
N MET A 410 1.99 1.11 -4.00
CA MET A 410 1.16 1.18 -5.22
C MET A 410 1.55 2.34 -6.15
N PRO A 411 1.73 3.58 -5.67
CA PRO A 411 2.20 4.66 -6.53
C PRO A 411 3.59 4.43 -7.11
N ARG A 412 4.53 3.89 -6.32
CA ARG A 412 5.88 3.58 -6.79
C ARG A 412 5.88 2.60 -7.96
N GLU A 413 5.11 1.52 -7.85
CA GLU A 413 5.01 0.51 -8.91
C GLU A 413 4.36 1.11 -10.18
N ALA A 414 3.32 1.92 -10.03
CA ALA A 414 2.71 2.64 -11.15
C ALA A 414 3.68 3.61 -11.85
N ILE A 415 4.46 4.36 -11.08
CA ILE A 415 5.51 5.26 -11.59
C ILE A 415 6.61 4.46 -12.30
N ALA A 416 7.06 3.35 -11.71
CA ALA A 416 8.08 2.49 -12.28
C ALA A 416 7.66 1.87 -13.64
N LEU A 417 6.36 1.59 -13.82
CA LEU A 417 5.78 1.14 -15.08
C LEU A 417 5.56 2.27 -16.10
N GLY A 418 5.78 3.52 -15.73
CA GLY A 418 5.46 4.69 -16.57
C GLY A 418 3.96 4.92 -16.73
N ALA A 419 3.15 4.44 -15.77
CA ALA A 419 1.71 4.54 -15.81
C ALA A 419 1.17 5.94 -15.43
N ALA A 420 1.95 6.75 -14.70
CA ALA A 420 1.57 8.10 -14.30
C ALA A 420 1.98 9.15 -15.36
N ASP A 421 1.09 10.09 -15.64
CA ASP A 421 1.41 11.33 -16.39
C ASP A 421 1.94 12.39 -15.44
N GLU A 422 1.33 12.47 -14.24
CA GLU A 422 1.72 13.42 -13.20
C GLU A 422 1.99 12.68 -11.89
N ILE A 423 2.95 13.18 -11.12
CA ILE A 423 3.29 12.69 -9.78
C ILE A 423 3.11 13.89 -8.84
N LEU A 424 2.11 13.82 -7.95
CA LEU A 424 1.64 14.97 -7.17
C LEU A 424 1.49 14.63 -5.68
N GLY A 425 1.73 15.63 -4.82
CA GLY A 425 1.31 15.56 -3.42
C GLY A 425 -0.20 15.45 -3.30
N ILE A 426 -0.70 14.81 -2.24
CA ILE A 426 -2.14 14.58 -2.08
C ILE A 426 -2.94 15.89 -2.06
N GLU A 427 -2.35 16.94 -1.53
CA GLU A 427 -2.95 18.28 -1.44
C GLU A 427 -3.10 18.96 -2.81
N GLU A 428 -2.30 18.54 -3.82
CA GLU A 428 -2.27 19.14 -5.16
C GLU A 428 -3.21 18.41 -6.13
N VAL A 429 -3.64 17.18 -5.79
CA VAL A 429 -4.42 16.33 -6.70
C VAL A 429 -5.78 16.97 -7.03
N ALA A 430 -6.47 17.56 -6.04
CA ALA A 430 -7.77 18.20 -6.25
C ALA A 430 -7.67 19.40 -7.20
N GLU A 431 -6.66 20.24 -7.03
CA GLU A 431 -6.42 21.40 -7.91
C GLU A 431 -6.12 20.95 -9.34
N LYS A 432 -5.26 19.92 -9.50
CA LYS A 432 -4.96 19.36 -10.83
C LYS A 432 -6.20 18.76 -11.50
N LEU A 433 -7.07 18.08 -10.76
CA LEU A 433 -8.32 17.55 -11.28
C LEU A 433 -9.24 18.69 -11.79
N ILE A 434 -9.41 19.73 -10.98
CA ILE A 434 -10.20 20.92 -11.36
C ILE A 434 -9.63 21.57 -12.61
N GLN A 435 -8.30 21.70 -12.70
CA GLN A 435 -7.61 22.22 -13.90
C GLN A 435 -7.88 21.33 -15.12
N TRP A 436 -7.82 20.02 -14.99
CA TRP A 436 -8.02 19.10 -16.10
C TRP A 436 -9.48 18.98 -16.56
N LEU A 437 -10.41 19.24 -15.67
CA LEU A 437 -11.85 19.21 -15.93
C LEU A 437 -12.44 20.55 -16.39
N GLY A 438 -11.69 21.64 -16.26
CA GLY A 438 -12.14 22.97 -16.72
C GLY A 438 -12.32 23.04 -18.24
N HIS A 439 -13.26 23.86 -18.70
CA HIS A 439 -13.77 23.94 -20.09
C HIS A 439 -12.78 24.35 -21.19
N HIS A 440 -11.49 24.39 -20.99
CA HIS A 440 -10.52 24.80 -22.02
C HIS A 440 -9.66 23.68 -22.60
N TRP A 441 -10.13 22.42 -22.54
CA TRP A 441 -9.39 21.38 -23.22
C TRP A 441 -9.96 21.00 -24.59
N SER A 442 -9.44 21.67 -25.64
CA SER A 442 -9.47 21.14 -27.01
C SER A 442 -8.50 19.95 -27.08
N ALA A 443 -9.02 18.77 -27.44
CA ALA A 443 -8.19 17.60 -27.75
C ALA A 443 -7.22 17.95 -28.88
N ALA A 444 -5.92 17.97 -28.61
CA ALA A 444 -4.87 17.95 -29.63
C ALA A 444 -4.63 16.52 -30.09
#